data_6c75010ae8ba883ca90ba92d59e29c05
#
_entry.id   6c75010ae8ba883ca90ba92d59e29c05
#
_cell.length_a   1.000
_cell.length_b   1.000
_cell.length_c   1.000
_cell.angle_alpha   90.00
_cell.angle_beta   90.00
_cell.angle_gamma   90.00
#
_symmetry.space_group_name_H-M   'P 1'
#
loop_
_entity.id
_entity.type
_entity.pdbx_description
1 polymer ?
#
loop_
_entity_poly.entity_id
_entity_poly.type
_entity_poly.pdbx_seq_one_letter_code
_entity_poly.pdbx_strand_id
1 'polypeptide(L)'
;MSFLHVWTTLGRMTFQRAMAVFAHPDDAEFGSAGTVAIWSRAGTEVAYVCVTDGSAGSNEPGVRREDLRVLREREQRAACDALGVRDVSFLEYEDGSVQVTLDLRRDITRQVRRFRPDVLIVPDPTRFWDDERTYINHPDHRAVGEACMNVVNPDASTRPQFSELLEEGFEPFEIANLWISAFEGDADTFVDITDTIEAKIAALRCHASQIHDWPVDEWIRARAKDRGAERGMEYAESFRTFRLRRDEDRNERQDEREK
;
A
#
# COMPACT_ATOMS: atom_id res chain seq x y z
N MET A 1 -4.65 -7.30 33.89
CA MET A 1 -3.22 -6.98 33.69
C MET A 1 -3.12 -6.15 32.41
N SER A 2 -2.68 -4.94 32.58
CA SER A 2 -2.72 -3.83 31.61
C SER A 2 -1.76 -4.07 30.45
N PHE A 3 -2.26 -4.13 29.21
CA PHE A 3 -1.45 -3.99 27.99
C PHE A 3 -1.27 -2.51 27.65
N LEU A 4 -0.62 -1.79 28.54
CA LEU A 4 -0.02 -0.49 28.29
C LEU A 4 1.46 -0.74 28.01
N HIS A 5 1.92 -0.32 26.89
CA HIS A 5 3.27 0.05 26.47
C HIS A 5 3.72 -0.61 25.17
N VAL A 6 3.33 -0.02 24.02
CA VAL A 6 4.32 0.30 23.00
C VAL A 6 3.90 1.63 22.34
N TRP A 7 3.93 2.71 23.14
CA TRP A 7 3.89 4.09 22.62
C TRP A 7 5.29 4.67 22.73
N THR A 8 6.23 4.13 22.02
CA THR A 8 7.47 4.84 21.72
C THR A 8 7.26 5.50 20.38
N THR A 9 7.27 6.82 20.42
CA THR A 9 7.59 7.72 19.32
C THR A 9 8.34 6.94 18.23
N LEU A 10 7.63 6.48 17.19
CA LEU A 10 8.22 5.97 15.96
C LEU A 10 8.83 7.17 15.22
N GLY A 11 9.71 7.89 15.93
CA GLY A 11 10.58 8.87 15.38
C GLY A 11 11.47 8.16 14.36
N ARG A 12 11.09 8.27 13.07
CA ARG A 12 11.86 7.85 11.90
C ARG A 12 12.14 6.34 11.83
N MET A 13 11.11 5.50 11.68
CA MET A 13 11.34 4.22 11.02
C MET A 13 11.67 4.52 9.55
N THR A 14 12.95 4.56 9.25
CA THR A 14 13.44 4.63 7.87
C THR A 14 13.69 3.22 7.40
N PHE A 15 13.02 2.83 6.32
CA PHE A 15 13.30 1.63 5.58
C PHE A 15 14.28 1.96 4.45
N GLN A 16 15.07 0.99 4.01
CA GLN A 16 15.86 1.19 2.79
C GLN A 16 14.97 1.09 1.55
N ARG A 17 14.03 0.15 1.58
CA ARG A 17 13.12 -0.14 0.46
C ARG A 17 11.68 -0.32 0.96
N ALA A 18 10.75 0.39 0.38
CA ALA A 18 9.33 0.28 0.68
C ALA A 18 8.54 0.00 -0.61
N MET A 19 7.52 -0.85 -0.52
CA MET A 19 6.63 -1.13 -1.64
C MET A 19 5.18 -0.92 -1.22
N ALA A 20 4.38 -0.25 -2.06
CA ALA A 20 2.94 -0.21 -1.92
C ALA A 20 2.28 -0.96 -3.07
N VAL A 21 1.41 -1.92 -2.74
CA VAL A 21 0.54 -2.63 -3.69
C VAL A 21 -0.88 -2.13 -3.48
N PHE A 22 -1.55 -1.72 -4.54
CA PHE A 22 -2.88 -1.14 -4.49
C PHE A 22 -3.72 -1.52 -5.70
N ALA A 23 -5.04 -1.38 -5.61
CA ALA A 23 -5.94 -1.86 -6.63
C ALA A 23 -5.99 -0.90 -7.84
N HIS A 24 -6.27 0.38 -7.62
CA HIS A 24 -6.52 1.35 -8.69
C HIS A 24 -5.55 2.51 -8.64
N PRO A 25 -5.28 3.16 -9.79
CA PRO A 25 -4.58 4.45 -9.79
C PRO A 25 -5.32 5.46 -8.90
N ASP A 26 -4.63 6.02 -7.92
CA ASP A 26 -5.04 6.93 -6.81
C ASP A 26 -5.10 6.32 -5.40
N ASP A 27 -5.33 5.03 -5.24
CA ASP A 27 -5.47 4.39 -3.92
C ASP A 27 -4.27 4.65 -3.00
N ALA A 28 -3.05 4.57 -3.54
CA ALA A 28 -1.82 4.81 -2.77
C ALA A 28 -1.77 6.26 -2.26
N GLU A 29 -2.25 7.20 -3.06
CA GLU A 29 -2.27 8.62 -2.71
C GLU A 29 -3.30 8.89 -1.62
N PHE A 30 -4.45 8.27 -1.66
CA PHE A 30 -5.43 8.33 -0.57
C PHE A 30 -4.92 7.68 0.71
N GLY A 31 -4.25 6.54 0.61
CA GLY A 31 -3.87 5.69 1.75
C GLY A 31 -2.58 6.10 2.44
N SER A 32 -1.51 6.39 1.70
CA SER A 32 -0.14 6.41 2.24
C SER A 32 0.82 7.46 1.67
N ALA A 33 0.36 8.38 0.82
CA ALA A 33 1.26 9.31 0.13
C ALA A 33 2.04 10.26 1.05
N GLY A 34 1.47 10.65 2.19
CA GLY A 34 2.16 11.44 3.20
C GLY A 34 3.35 10.70 3.78
N THR A 35 3.14 9.43 4.15
CA THR A 35 4.19 8.51 4.64
C THR A 35 5.24 8.25 3.56
N VAL A 36 4.80 7.98 2.33
CA VAL A 36 5.70 7.77 1.18
C VAL A 36 6.56 9.00 0.93
N ALA A 37 5.99 10.21 1.00
CA ALA A 37 6.75 11.45 0.85
C ALA A 37 7.83 11.63 1.94
N ILE A 38 7.53 11.24 3.20
CA ILE A 38 8.52 11.23 4.28
C ILE A 38 9.67 10.28 3.93
N TRP A 39 9.35 9.04 3.56
CA TRP A 39 10.34 8.02 3.25
C TRP A 39 11.20 8.39 2.03
N SER A 40 10.57 8.84 0.95
CA SER A 40 11.28 9.28 -0.25
C SER A 40 12.24 10.44 0.02
N ARG A 41 11.82 11.46 0.81
CA ARG A 41 12.68 12.56 1.25
C ARG A 41 13.83 12.10 2.14
N ALA A 42 13.63 11.02 2.90
CA ALA A 42 14.67 10.41 3.74
C ALA A 42 15.63 9.49 2.97
N GLY A 43 15.40 9.27 1.67
CA GLY A 43 16.25 8.44 0.81
C GLY A 43 15.83 6.98 0.70
N THR A 44 14.63 6.61 1.20
CA THR A 44 14.05 5.28 0.98
C THR A 44 13.73 5.11 -0.51
N GLU A 45 14.14 4.00 -1.12
CA GLU A 45 13.65 3.58 -2.42
C GLU A 45 12.19 3.13 -2.28
N VAL A 46 11.29 3.74 -3.02
CA VAL A 46 9.87 3.38 -2.99
C VAL A 46 9.43 2.83 -4.34
N ALA A 47 8.74 1.69 -4.32
CA ALA A 47 8.09 1.08 -5.49
C ALA A 47 6.57 1.05 -5.32
N TYR A 48 5.86 1.33 -6.40
CA TYR A 48 4.41 1.21 -6.51
C TYR A 48 4.04 0.06 -7.45
N VAL A 49 3.04 -0.72 -7.06
CA VAL A 49 2.43 -1.77 -7.87
C VAL A 49 0.94 -1.52 -7.95
N CYS A 50 0.49 -1.00 -9.07
CA CYS A 50 -0.92 -0.82 -9.38
C CYS A 50 -1.45 -2.09 -10.04
N VAL A 51 -2.47 -2.73 -9.45
CA VAL A 51 -2.96 -4.02 -9.93
C VAL A 51 -3.88 -3.87 -11.13
N THR A 52 -4.83 -2.94 -11.09
CA THR A 52 -5.79 -2.76 -12.20
C THR A 52 -5.39 -1.66 -13.16
N ASP A 53 -6.03 -1.69 -14.30
CA ASP A 53 -5.90 -0.67 -15.34
C ASP A 53 -6.73 0.61 -15.05
N GLY A 54 -7.57 0.61 -14.01
CA GLY A 54 -8.42 1.73 -13.64
C GLY A 54 -9.48 2.13 -14.68
N SER A 55 -9.77 1.24 -15.63
CA SER A 55 -10.58 1.56 -16.81
C SER A 55 -12.08 1.71 -16.57
N ALA A 56 -12.58 1.33 -15.37
CA ALA A 56 -13.99 1.44 -15.00
C ALA A 56 -14.33 2.69 -14.16
N GLY A 57 -13.36 3.57 -13.90
CA GLY A 57 -13.48 4.71 -13.00
C GLY A 57 -14.25 5.92 -13.58
N SER A 58 -15.14 5.74 -14.56
CA SER A 58 -15.97 6.84 -15.07
C SER A 58 -17.37 6.35 -15.47
N ASN A 59 -18.38 7.16 -15.12
CA ASN A 59 -19.75 6.99 -15.55
C ASN A 59 -20.15 7.97 -16.70
N GLU A 60 -19.19 8.74 -17.22
CA GLU A 60 -19.45 9.72 -18.27
C GLU A 60 -19.78 9.02 -19.60
N PRO A 61 -20.93 9.36 -20.24
CA PRO A 61 -21.29 8.78 -21.52
C PRO A 61 -20.23 9.08 -22.60
N GLY A 62 -19.76 8.03 -23.28
CA GLY A 62 -18.79 8.15 -24.36
C GLY A 62 -17.32 8.04 -23.94
N VAL A 63 -17.01 7.97 -22.66
CA VAL A 63 -15.67 7.63 -22.19
C VAL A 63 -15.42 6.15 -22.48
N ARG A 64 -14.38 5.86 -23.28
CA ARG A 64 -13.98 4.49 -23.58
C ARG A 64 -13.01 4.00 -22.50
N ARG A 65 -13.15 2.75 -22.07
CA ARG A 65 -12.25 2.12 -21.09
C ARG A 65 -10.77 2.25 -21.47
N GLU A 66 -10.46 2.04 -22.74
CA GLU A 66 -9.09 2.14 -23.27
C GLU A 66 -8.48 3.55 -23.08
N ASP A 67 -9.27 4.59 -23.37
CA ASP A 67 -8.79 5.98 -23.23
C ASP A 67 -8.60 6.34 -21.75
N LEU A 68 -9.52 5.87 -20.89
CA LEU A 68 -9.44 6.10 -19.44
C LEU A 68 -8.23 5.37 -18.83
N ARG A 69 -7.95 4.12 -19.24
CA ARG A 69 -6.77 3.37 -18.82
C ARG A 69 -5.48 4.18 -19.07
N VAL A 70 -5.29 4.64 -20.32
CA VAL A 70 -4.11 5.41 -20.69
C VAL A 70 -4.01 6.72 -19.91
N LEU A 71 -5.14 7.38 -19.69
CA LEU A 71 -5.20 8.62 -18.90
C LEU A 71 -4.79 8.36 -17.47
N ARG A 72 -5.40 7.38 -16.79
CA ARG A 72 -5.15 7.08 -15.38
C ARG A 72 -3.72 6.55 -15.12
N GLU A 73 -3.15 5.79 -16.05
CA GLU A 73 -1.74 5.41 -15.97
C GLU A 73 -0.84 6.65 -15.99
N ARG A 74 -1.09 7.61 -16.90
CA ARG A 74 -0.33 8.86 -16.96
C ARG A 74 -0.48 9.69 -15.67
N GLU A 75 -1.69 9.76 -15.12
CA GLU A 75 -1.98 10.46 -13.86
C GLU A 75 -1.23 9.81 -12.69
N GLN A 76 -1.23 8.48 -12.60
CA GLN A 76 -0.48 7.76 -11.56
C GLN A 76 1.03 8.00 -11.68
N ARG A 77 1.58 8.02 -12.90
CA ARG A 77 3.00 8.35 -13.09
C ARG A 77 3.33 9.77 -12.65
N ALA A 78 2.45 10.73 -12.92
CA ALA A 78 2.62 12.11 -12.45
C ALA A 78 2.53 12.21 -10.90
N ALA A 79 1.65 11.45 -10.27
CA ALA A 79 1.57 11.34 -8.81
C ALA A 79 2.86 10.73 -8.22
N CYS A 80 3.38 9.67 -8.84
CA CYS A 80 4.67 9.08 -8.47
C CYS A 80 5.81 10.11 -8.55
N ASP A 81 5.88 10.88 -9.62
CA ASP A 81 6.90 11.93 -9.79
C ASP A 81 6.81 12.99 -8.67
N ALA A 82 5.58 13.42 -8.30
CA ALA A 82 5.35 14.37 -7.23
C ALA A 82 5.82 13.87 -5.86
N LEU A 83 5.79 12.55 -5.63
CA LEU A 83 6.23 11.89 -4.40
C LEU A 83 7.71 11.43 -4.45
N GLY A 84 8.37 11.50 -5.60
CA GLY A 84 9.72 10.98 -5.79
C GLY A 84 9.78 9.45 -5.92
N VAL A 85 8.65 8.79 -6.22
CA VAL A 85 8.56 7.36 -6.51
C VAL A 85 8.99 7.12 -7.96
N ARG A 86 10.03 6.32 -8.17
CA ARG A 86 10.61 6.10 -9.52
C ARG A 86 10.31 4.73 -10.10
N ASP A 87 10.02 3.75 -9.25
CA ASP A 87 9.68 2.38 -9.65
C ASP A 87 8.16 2.22 -9.56
N VAL A 88 7.46 2.20 -10.70
CA VAL A 88 6.03 1.96 -10.76
C VAL A 88 5.72 0.89 -11.79
N SER A 89 5.02 -0.15 -11.36
CA SER A 89 4.56 -1.27 -12.19
C SER A 89 3.04 -1.28 -12.27
N PHE A 90 2.51 -1.53 -13.47
CA PHE A 90 1.08 -1.73 -13.72
C PHE A 90 0.89 -3.19 -14.14
N LEU A 91 0.04 -3.94 -13.42
CA LEU A 91 -0.24 -5.34 -13.73
C LEU A 91 -1.38 -5.52 -14.73
N GLU A 92 -2.10 -4.44 -15.01
CA GLU A 92 -3.12 -4.32 -16.06
C GLU A 92 -4.30 -5.32 -15.91
N TYR A 93 -4.63 -5.76 -14.70
CA TYR A 93 -5.86 -6.50 -14.44
C TYR A 93 -7.06 -5.60 -14.69
N GLU A 94 -8.15 -6.18 -15.19
CA GLU A 94 -9.36 -5.41 -15.50
C GLU A 94 -10.01 -4.84 -14.24
N ASP A 95 -10.21 -3.52 -14.21
CA ASP A 95 -10.87 -2.79 -13.12
C ASP A 95 -12.30 -3.27 -12.90
N GLY A 96 -12.63 -3.58 -11.64
CA GLY A 96 -13.93 -4.10 -11.20
C GLY A 96 -14.03 -5.63 -11.23
N SER A 97 -12.99 -6.36 -11.66
CA SER A 97 -13.07 -7.82 -11.87
C SER A 97 -11.97 -8.63 -11.18
N VAL A 98 -11.18 -8.01 -10.29
CA VAL A 98 -10.05 -8.68 -9.64
C VAL A 98 -10.53 -9.83 -8.75
N GLN A 99 -9.91 -11.00 -8.93
CA GLN A 99 -10.09 -12.17 -8.09
C GLN A 99 -8.74 -12.67 -7.59
N VAL A 100 -8.74 -13.36 -6.45
CA VAL A 100 -7.52 -13.93 -5.85
C VAL A 100 -7.12 -15.20 -6.63
N THR A 101 -6.54 -15.00 -7.81
CA THR A 101 -6.07 -16.08 -8.67
C THR A 101 -4.59 -16.39 -8.42
N LEU A 102 -4.13 -17.57 -8.88
CA LEU A 102 -2.70 -17.88 -8.85
C LEU A 102 -1.89 -16.93 -9.73
N ASP A 103 -2.45 -16.46 -10.85
CA ASP A 103 -1.77 -15.51 -11.72
C ASP A 103 -1.55 -14.17 -11.01
N LEU A 104 -2.57 -13.62 -10.36
CA LEU A 104 -2.42 -12.39 -9.57
C LEU A 104 -1.37 -12.54 -8.47
N ARG A 105 -1.43 -13.63 -7.71
CA ARG A 105 -0.46 -13.92 -6.65
C ARG A 105 0.96 -14.05 -7.20
N ARG A 106 1.14 -14.75 -8.34
CA ARG A 106 2.44 -14.87 -9.02
C ARG A 106 2.97 -13.51 -9.45
N ASP A 107 2.13 -12.67 -10.07
CA ASP A 107 2.55 -11.39 -10.60
C ASP A 107 2.93 -10.40 -9.50
N ILE A 108 2.20 -10.37 -8.38
CA ILE A 108 2.59 -9.60 -7.19
C ILE A 108 3.86 -10.20 -6.57
N THR A 109 3.98 -11.54 -6.48
CA THR A 109 5.18 -12.22 -5.97
C THR A 109 6.42 -11.85 -6.79
N ARG A 110 6.29 -11.79 -8.12
CA ARG A 110 7.38 -11.34 -9.01
C ARG A 110 7.87 -9.96 -8.63
N GLN A 111 6.96 -9.00 -8.39
CA GLN A 111 7.35 -7.63 -8.00
C GLN A 111 8.03 -7.62 -6.63
N VAL A 112 7.51 -8.36 -5.65
CA VAL A 112 8.10 -8.45 -4.31
C VAL A 112 9.49 -9.07 -4.37
N ARG A 113 9.68 -10.21 -5.06
CA ARG A 113 10.99 -10.87 -5.19
C ARG A 113 11.98 -10.01 -5.97
N ARG A 114 11.53 -9.28 -7.00
CA ARG A 114 12.34 -8.35 -7.79
C ARG A 114 12.83 -7.20 -6.93
N PHE A 115 11.92 -6.54 -6.24
CA PHE A 115 12.21 -5.30 -5.50
C PHE A 115 12.76 -5.57 -4.11
N ARG A 116 12.36 -6.64 -3.41
CA ARG A 116 12.80 -7.04 -2.07
C ARG A 116 12.57 -5.96 -1.00
N PRO A 117 11.33 -5.55 -0.73
CA PRO A 117 11.01 -4.44 0.17
C PRO A 117 11.21 -4.82 1.65
N ASP A 118 11.70 -3.89 2.48
CA ASP A 118 11.73 -4.03 3.93
C ASP A 118 10.34 -3.91 4.55
N VAL A 119 9.46 -3.14 3.88
CA VAL A 119 8.07 -2.93 4.26
C VAL A 119 7.16 -3.01 3.03
N LEU A 120 6.05 -3.73 3.19
CA LEU A 120 4.99 -3.84 2.20
C LEU A 120 3.73 -3.15 2.71
N ILE A 121 3.22 -2.14 1.99
CA ILE A 121 1.94 -1.49 2.26
C ILE A 121 0.89 -2.12 1.34
N VAL A 122 -0.28 -2.48 1.90
CA VAL A 122 -1.35 -3.16 1.16
C VAL A 122 -2.73 -2.66 1.59
N PRO A 123 -3.77 -2.82 0.76
CA PRO A 123 -5.16 -2.56 1.17
C PRO A 123 -5.64 -3.57 2.20
N ASP A 124 -6.67 -3.19 2.98
CA ASP A 124 -7.27 -4.08 3.99
C ASP A 124 -8.20 -5.12 3.34
N PRO A 125 -7.86 -6.43 3.41
CA PRO A 125 -8.69 -7.49 2.86
C PRO A 125 -9.91 -7.81 3.72
N THR A 126 -9.92 -7.36 4.99
CA THR A 126 -10.94 -7.75 5.97
C THR A 126 -12.10 -6.78 6.05
N ARG A 127 -11.97 -5.60 5.43
CA ARG A 127 -12.95 -4.55 5.53
C ARG A 127 -13.95 -4.62 4.37
N PHE A 128 -15.22 -4.88 4.67
CA PHE A 128 -16.31 -4.93 3.71
C PHE A 128 -17.09 -3.60 3.65
N TRP A 129 -17.17 -2.87 4.74
CA TRP A 129 -17.89 -1.59 4.90
C TRP A 129 -17.22 -0.72 5.95
N ASP A 130 -17.55 0.56 5.97
CA ASP A 130 -17.16 1.49 7.01
C ASP A 130 -17.95 1.28 8.32
N ASP A 131 -17.48 1.84 9.44
CA ASP A 131 -18.12 1.68 10.74
C ASP A 131 -19.51 2.35 10.79
N GLU A 132 -19.70 3.43 10.04
CA GLU A 132 -20.97 4.14 9.91
C GLU A 132 -21.97 3.44 8.98
N ARG A 133 -21.54 2.42 8.23
CA ARG A 133 -22.32 1.68 7.23
C ARG A 133 -22.84 2.56 6.09
N THR A 134 -22.05 3.54 5.69
CA THR A 134 -22.33 4.47 4.60
C THR A 134 -21.58 4.13 3.32
N TYR A 135 -20.54 3.30 3.41
CA TYR A 135 -19.69 2.89 2.30
C TYR A 135 -19.47 1.38 2.27
N ILE A 136 -19.56 0.78 1.09
CA ILE A 136 -19.14 -0.61 0.84
C ILE A 136 -17.79 -0.59 0.14
N ASN A 137 -16.81 -1.25 0.73
CA ASN A 137 -15.46 -1.31 0.19
C ASN A 137 -15.41 -2.04 -1.15
N HIS A 138 -14.62 -1.49 -2.08
CA HIS A 138 -14.50 -2.04 -3.43
C HIS A 138 -14.02 -3.51 -3.40
N PRO A 139 -14.60 -4.41 -4.21
CA PRO A 139 -14.18 -5.81 -4.23
C PRO A 139 -12.70 -5.98 -4.60
N ASP A 140 -12.18 -5.17 -5.51
CA ASP A 140 -10.78 -5.24 -5.93
C ASP A 140 -9.82 -4.89 -4.78
N HIS A 141 -10.16 -3.93 -3.91
CA HIS A 141 -9.34 -3.64 -2.72
C HIS A 141 -9.18 -4.86 -1.82
N ARG A 142 -10.30 -5.58 -1.58
CA ARG A 142 -10.28 -6.79 -0.75
C ARG A 142 -9.50 -7.92 -1.43
N ALA A 143 -9.72 -8.12 -2.73
CA ALA A 143 -9.04 -9.16 -3.50
C ALA A 143 -7.53 -8.91 -3.57
N VAL A 144 -7.10 -7.68 -3.83
CA VAL A 144 -5.68 -7.30 -3.83
C VAL A 144 -5.08 -7.46 -2.44
N GLY A 145 -5.78 -7.02 -1.39
CA GLY A 145 -5.34 -7.21 -0.01
C GLY A 145 -5.15 -8.68 0.33
N GLU A 146 -6.12 -9.55 0.01
CA GLU A 146 -6.04 -10.99 0.24
C GLU A 146 -4.92 -11.65 -0.58
N ALA A 147 -4.75 -11.27 -1.85
CA ALA A 147 -3.65 -11.75 -2.67
C ALA A 147 -2.29 -11.39 -2.04
N CYS A 148 -2.16 -10.16 -1.52
CA CYS A 148 -0.94 -9.72 -0.82
C CYS A 148 -0.68 -10.52 0.47
N MET A 149 -1.71 -10.91 1.23
CA MET A 149 -1.53 -11.80 2.39
C MET A 149 -0.92 -13.15 1.95
N ASN A 150 -1.43 -13.72 0.86
CA ASN A 150 -0.90 -14.97 0.29
C ASN A 150 0.54 -14.79 -0.21
N VAL A 151 0.86 -13.63 -0.79
CA VAL A 151 2.22 -13.29 -1.22
C VAL A 151 3.17 -13.20 -0.02
N VAL A 152 2.75 -12.55 1.06
CA VAL A 152 3.55 -12.48 2.29
C VAL A 152 3.84 -13.87 2.83
N ASN A 153 2.85 -14.75 2.86
CA ASN A 153 3.00 -16.14 3.30
C ASN A 153 2.00 -17.05 2.56
N PRO A 154 2.47 -18.00 1.75
CA PRO A 154 3.87 -18.45 1.61
C PRO A 154 4.60 -17.97 0.34
N ASP A 155 3.96 -17.23 -0.58
CA ASP A 155 4.38 -17.18 -1.98
C ASP A 155 5.78 -16.56 -2.18
N ALA A 156 6.05 -15.42 -1.53
CA ALA A 156 7.32 -14.73 -1.72
C ALA A 156 8.50 -15.49 -1.09
N SER A 157 8.29 -16.16 0.05
CA SER A 157 9.35 -16.79 0.83
C SER A 157 9.63 -18.26 0.44
N THR A 158 8.65 -18.94 -0.18
CA THR A 158 8.75 -20.38 -0.43
C THR A 158 9.31 -20.69 -1.81
N ARG A 159 10.48 -21.33 -1.87
CA ARG A 159 11.21 -21.61 -3.12
C ARG A 159 10.40 -22.41 -4.17
N PRO A 160 9.65 -23.48 -3.83
CA PRO A 160 8.84 -24.21 -4.81
C PRO A 160 7.64 -23.42 -5.33
N GLN A 161 7.21 -22.39 -4.62
CA GLN A 161 6.06 -21.58 -5.03
C GLN A 161 6.46 -20.66 -6.18
N PHE A 162 5.76 -20.77 -7.31
CA PHE A 162 6.08 -20.05 -8.55
C PHE A 162 7.55 -20.26 -8.96
N SER A 163 7.92 -21.53 -9.16
CA SER A 163 9.30 -21.93 -9.48
C SER A 163 9.83 -21.30 -10.76
N GLU A 164 8.95 -20.92 -11.70
CA GLU A 164 9.28 -20.20 -12.92
C GLU A 164 9.94 -18.84 -12.65
N LEU A 165 9.64 -18.20 -11.51
CA LEU A 165 10.29 -16.93 -11.13
C LEU A 165 11.79 -17.11 -10.82
N LEU A 166 12.22 -18.32 -10.47
CA LEU A 166 13.65 -18.62 -10.29
C LEU A 166 14.39 -18.61 -11.63
N GLU A 167 13.74 -19.04 -12.72
CA GLU A 167 14.30 -18.96 -14.08
C GLU A 167 14.45 -17.51 -14.54
N GLU A 168 13.58 -16.62 -14.03
CA GLU A 168 13.69 -15.17 -14.22
C GLU A 168 14.77 -14.51 -13.31
N GLY A 169 15.39 -15.27 -12.40
CA GLY A 169 16.39 -14.77 -11.45
C GLY A 169 15.83 -14.21 -10.15
N PHE A 170 14.53 -14.37 -9.88
CA PHE A 170 13.88 -13.84 -8.68
C PHE A 170 13.85 -14.89 -7.56
N GLU A 171 14.87 -14.87 -6.73
CA GLU A 171 15.00 -15.75 -5.57
C GLU A 171 13.96 -15.43 -4.48
N PRO A 172 13.58 -16.41 -3.64
CA PRO A 172 12.68 -16.20 -2.52
C PRO A 172 13.08 -15.03 -1.63
N PHE A 173 12.09 -14.37 -1.08
CA PHE A 173 12.29 -13.22 -0.23
C PHE A 173 11.27 -13.18 0.92
N GLU A 174 11.73 -12.98 2.15
CA GLU A 174 10.89 -12.83 3.33
C GLU A 174 10.60 -11.35 3.61
N ILE A 175 9.32 -11.00 3.65
CA ILE A 175 8.86 -9.67 4.01
C ILE A 175 8.89 -9.54 5.54
N ALA A 176 9.63 -8.55 6.05
CA ALA A 176 9.78 -8.35 7.49
C ALA A 176 8.66 -7.51 8.10
N ASN A 177 8.12 -6.55 7.37
CA ASN A 177 7.09 -5.64 7.86
C ASN A 177 5.94 -5.57 6.85
N LEU A 178 4.73 -5.79 7.34
CA LEU A 178 3.51 -5.63 6.57
C LEU A 178 2.67 -4.53 7.20
N TRP A 179 2.29 -3.55 6.41
CA TRP A 179 1.47 -2.43 6.79
C TRP A 179 0.17 -2.45 5.99
N ILE A 180 -0.96 -2.54 6.68
CA ILE A 180 -2.27 -2.48 6.06
C ILE A 180 -2.78 -1.06 6.19
N SER A 181 -3.14 -0.41 5.08
CA SER A 181 -3.74 0.92 5.09
C SER A 181 -5.07 0.88 5.84
N ALA A 182 -5.14 1.57 6.97
CA ALA A 182 -6.32 1.59 7.83
C ALA A 182 -7.06 2.91 7.66
N PHE A 183 -8.19 2.89 6.98
CA PHE A 183 -9.02 4.08 6.83
C PHE A 183 -9.80 4.41 8.11
N GLU A 184 -10.09 3.44 8.96
CA GLU A 184 -10.82 3.56 10.25
C GLU A 184 -10.50 2.35 11.15
N GLY A 185 -10.88 2.42 12.43
CA GLY A 185 -10.92 1.27 13.34
C GLY A 185 -9.56 0.78 13.82
N ASP A 186 -9.12 -0.37 13.36
CA ASP A 186 -8.05 -1.19 13.95
C ASP A 186 -6.61 -0.70 13.71
N ALA A 187 -6.38 0.60 13.52
CA ALA A 187 -5.04 1.15 13.39
C ALA A 187 -4.27 1.09 14.72
N ASP A 188 -3.04 0.62 14.65
CA ASP A 188 -2.10 0.59 15.78
C ASP A 188 -0.90 1.52 15.58
N THR A 189 -0.68 1.96 14.35
CA THR A 189 0.45 2.81 13.95
C THR A 189 -0.05 4.06 13.28
N PHE A 190 0.47 5.22 13.73
CA PHE A 190 0.13 6.52 13.20
C PHE A 190 1.41 7.23 12.77
N VAL A 191 1.43 7.73 11.54
CA VAL A 191 2.57 8.47 10.99
C VAL A 191 2.18 9.95 10.92
N ASP A 192 2.94 10.80 11.58
CA ASP A 192 2.78 12.25 11.48
C ASP A 192 3.18 12.72 10.08
N ILE A 193 2.20 13.17 9.31
CA ILE A 193 2.36 13.67 7.94
C ILE A 193 2.21 15.19 7.86
N THR A 194 2.29 15.92 8.97
CA THR A 194 2.11 17.36 9.02
C THR A 194 3.01 18.08 8.02
N ASP A 195 4.29 17.67 7.93
CA ASP A 195 5.25 18.25 6.97
C ASP A 195 5.08 17.77 5.53
N THR A 196 4.23 16.76 5.29
CA THR A 196 4.05 16.14 3.96
C THR A 196 2.61 16.13 3.46
N ILE A 197 1.68 16.74 4.19
CA ILE A 197 0.27 16.85 3.78
C ILE A 197 0.11 17.54 2.42
N GLU A 198 0.92 18.56 2.13
CA GLU A 198 0.89 19.25 0.84
C GLU A 198 1.40 18.37 -0.30
N ALA A 199 2.41 17.52 -0.03
CA ALA A 199 2.89 16.56 -1.03
C ALA A 199 1.82 15.50 -1.34
N LYS A 200 1.11 15.01 -0.32
CA LYS A 200 -0.02 14.10 -0.48
C LYS A 200 -1.12 14.70 -1.35
N ILE A 201 -1.52 15.94 -1.05
CA ILE A 201 -2.54 16.67 -1.80
C ILE A 201 -2.09 16.91 -3.25
N ALA A 202 -0.84 17.31 -3.45
CA ALA A 202 -0.28 17.53 -4.79
C ALA A 202 -0.29 16.26 -5.64
N ALA A 203 0.05 15.12 -5.05
CA ALA A 203 0.00 13.83 -5.72
C ALA A 203 -1.44 13.42 -6.07
N LEU A 204 -2.38 13.57 -5.15
CA LEU A 204 -3.80 13.31 -5.42
C LEU A 204 -4.36 14.17 -6.56
N ARG A 205 -3.98 15.44 -6.62
CA ARG A 205 -4.42 16.35 -7.69
C ARG A 205 -3.93 15.95 -9.08
N CYS A 206 -2.92 15.07 -9.18
CA CYS A 206 -2.52 14.49 -10.45
C CYS A 206 -3.60 13.60 -11.06
N HIS A 207 -4.51 13.03 -10.24
CA HIS A 207 -5.63 12.19 -10.66
C HIS A 207 -6.86 13.00 -11.06
N ALA A 208 -6.68 13.99 -11.92
CA ALA A 208 -7.72 14.95 -12.32
C ALA A 208 -8.98 14.27 -12.87
N SER A 209 -8.84 13.14 -13.57
CA SER A 209 -9.96 12.37 -14.10
C SER A 209 -10.84 11.73 -13.03
N GLN A 210 -10.37 11.64 -11.79
CA GLN A 210 -11.10 11.04 -10.66
C GLN A 210 -11.59 12.10 -9.67
N ILE A 211 -10.86 13.19 -9.55
CA ILE A 211 -11.16 14.24 -8.57
C ILE A 211 -12.20 15.21 -9.08
N HIS A 212 -12.13 15.58 -10.39
CA HIS A 212 -13.00 16.61 -10.98
C HIS A 212 -13.06 17.88 -10.10
N ASP A 213 -14.29 18.34 -9.77
CA ASP A 213 -14.56 19.49 -8.91
C ASP A 213 -14.69 19.12 -7.41
N TRP A 214 -14.35 17.89 -7.03
CA TRP A 214 -14.42 17.48 -5.64
C TRP A 214 -13.36 18.23 -4.80
N PRO A 215 -13.76 18.84 -3.65
CA PRO A 215 -12.83 19.56 -2.78
C PRO A 215 -11.94 18.59 -2.00
N VAL A 216 -11.13 17.81 -2.74
CA VAL A 216 -10.30 16.73 -2.19
C VAL A 216 -9.32 17.22 -1.13
N ASP A 217 -8.81 18.43 -1.27
CA ASP A 217 -7.88 19.04 -0.31
C ASP A 217 -8.49 19.18 1.07
N GLU A 218 -9.71 19.71 1.13
CA GLU A 218 -10.43 19.91 2.39
C GLU A 218 -10.75 18.57 3.03
N TRP A 219 -11.18 17.61 2.22
CA TRP A 219 -11.50 16.26 2.66
C TRP A 219 -10.27 15.53 3.22
N ILE A 220 -9.13 15.58 2.51
CA ILE A 220 -7.88 14.96 2.96
C ILE A 220 -7.39 15.58 4.27
N ARG A 221 -7.42 16.91 4.38
CA ARG A 221 -7.01 17.60 5.60
C ARG A 221 -7.90 17.26 6.78
N ALA A 222 -9.22 17.27 6.58
CA ALA A 222 -10.16 16.89 7.63
C ALA A 222 -9.90 15.47 8.12
N ARG A 223 -9.77 14.52 7.19
CA ARG A 223 -9.51 13.11 7.51
C ARG A 223 -8.16 12.89 8.19
N ALA A 224 -7.09 13.50 7.70
CA ALA A 224 -5.77 13.39 8.30
C ALA A 224 -5.71 14.05 9.69
N LYS A 225 -6.45 15.15 9.89
CA LYS A 225 -6.60 15.82 11.18
C LYS A 225 -7.31 14.94 12.20
N ASP A 226 -8.41 14.29 11.81
CA ASP A 226 -9.14 13.39 12.68
C ASP A 226 -8.26 12.22 13.13
N ARG A 227 -7.42 11.68 12.23
CA ARG A 227 -6.44 10.64 12.56
C ARG A 227 -5.35 11.11 13.52
N GLY A 228 -4.92 12.35 13.39
CA GLY A 228 -3.87 12.95 14.25
C GLY A 228 -4.36 13.36 15.63
N ALA A 229 -5.64 13.72 15.76
CA ALA A 229 -6.19 14.40 16.94
C ALA A 229 -5.94 13.64 18.26
N GLU A 230 -6.18 12.32 18.28
CA GLU A 230 -5.98 11.50 19.49
C GLU A 230 -4.50 11.23 19.80
N ARG A 231 -3.59 11.60 18.91
CA ARG A 231 -2.16 11.32 19.00
C ARG A 231 -1.31 12.57 19.15
N GLY A 232 -1.95 13.75 19.21
CA GLY A 232 -1.26 15.04 19.31
C GLY A 232 -0.51 15.44 18.04
N MET A 233 -0.90 14.88 16.88
CA MET A 233 -0.40 15.22 15.55
C MET A 233 -1.40 16.14 14.86
N GLU A 234 -0.92 17.08 14.05
CA GLU A 234 -1.83 17.93 13.28
C GLU A 234 -2.50 17.15 12.15
N TYR A 235 -1.70 16.36 11.42
CA TYR A 235 -2.17 15.44 10.37
C TYR A 235 -1.49 14.09 10.51
N ALA A 236 -2.24 12.99 10.39
CA ALA A 236 -1.68 11.66 10.40
C ALA A 236 -2.26 10.74 9.33
N GLU A 237 -1.46 9.77 8.90
CA GLU A 237 -1.89 8.54 8.25
C GLU A 237 -1.85 7.40 9.26
N SER A 238 -2.73 6.41 9.08
CA SER A 238 -2.87 5.32 10.02
C SER A 238 -2.81 3.95 9.35
N PHE A 239 -2.15 3.02 10.04
CA PHE A 239 -1.90 1.68 9.54
C PHE A 239 -2.14 0.65 10.66
N ARG A 240 -2.49 -0.57 10.24
CA ARG A 240 -2.38 -1.77 11.09
C ARG A 240 -1.10 -2.49 10.68
N THR A 241 -0.17 -2.67 11.61
CA THR A 241 1.19 -3.10 11.29
C THR A 241 1.50 -4.47 11.85
N PHE A 242 2.27 -5.25 11.08
CA PHE A 242 2.78 -6.55 11.47
C PHE A 242 4.30 -6.55 11.30
N ARG A 243 5.00 -6.86 12.38
CA ARG A 243 6.42 -7.21 12.33
C ARG A 243 6.51 -8.74 12.26
N LEU A 244 6.81 -9.23 11.07
CA LEU A 244 6.88 -10.66 10.79
C LEU A 244 8.23 -11.21 11.21
N ARG A 245 8.24 -12.48 11.64
CA ARG A 245 9.48 -13.15 12.04
C ARG A 245 10.17 -13.69 10.79
N ARG A 246 11.46 -13.41 10.65
CA ARG A 246 12.32 -14.07 9.66
C ARG A 246 12.79 -15.42 10.21
N ASP A 247 13.15 -16.35 9.33
CA ASP A 247 13.68 -17.67 9.75
C ASP A 247 15.01 -17.55 10.50
N GLU A 248 15.81 -16.53 10.23
CA GLU A 248 17.01 -16.18 10.97
C GLU A 248 16.70 -15.95 12.46
N ASP A 249 15.62 -15.22 12.77
CA ASP A 249 15.17 -14.96 14.15
C ASP A 249 14.67 -16.24 14.85
N ARG A 250 14.27 -17.27 14.09
CA ARG A 250 13.85 -18.59 14.63
C ARG A 250 15.04 -19.43 15.03
N ASN A 251 16.09 -19.43 14.22
CA ASN A 251 17.31 -20.22 14.47
C ASN A 251 18.05 -19.73 15.70
N GLU A 252 18.20 -18.41 15.89
CA GLU A 252 18.85 -17.83 17.08
C GLU A 252 18.18 -18.26 18.38
N ARG A 253 16.86 -18.37 18.42
CA ARG A 253 16.10 -18.82 19.62
C ARG A 253 16.12 -20.32 19.86
N GLN A 254 16.33 -21.11 18.82
CA GLN A 254 16.52 -22.55 18.96
C GLN A 254 17.88 -22.82 19.64
N ASP A 255 18.93 -22.13 19.19
CA ASP A 255 20.26 -22.20 19.80
C ASP A 255 20.29 -21.66 21.24
N GLU A 256 19.45 -20.67 21.59
CA GLU A 256 19.33 -20.17 22.97
C GLU A 256 18.55 -21.11 23.90
N ARG A 257 17.67 -21.96 23.37
CA ARG A 257 16.89 -22.96 24.15
C ARG A 257 17.65 -24.27 24.38
N GLU A 258 18.66 -24.53 23.56
CA GLU A 258 19.52 -25.71 23.67
C GLU A 258 20.78 -25.47 24.49
N LYS A 259 20.99 -24.23 24.96
CA LYS A 259 22.04 -23.83 25.92
C LYS A 259 21.48 -23.68 27.34
#